data_981bc3a5dc23310424119acba82e0660
#
_entry.id   981bc3a5dc23310424119acba82e0660
#
_cell.length_a   1.000
_cell.length_b   1.000
_cell.length_c   1.000
_cell.angle_alpha   90.00
_cell.angle_beta   90.00
_cell.angle_gamma   90.00
#
_symmetry.space_group_name_H-M   'P 1'
#
loop_
_entity.id
_entity.type
_entity.pdbx_description
1 polymer ?
#
loop_
_entity_poly.entity_id
_entity_poly.type
_entity_poly.pdbx_seq_one_letter_code
_entity_poly.pdbx_strand_id
1 'polypeptide(L)'
;MKIIVSYFIEAAKEFKLSFCKSFLMTVLVSLANLATIIYFRLILNHVSTSSFEIMKYLMILCLLLVCTSFINVLWSISLDKFGGEYIAYLVHQCQTSIHNTQYKNIDSSKISHTLYNDILNIFRVVGNFIPSLLCSVMLIILLLIFSITIDLFISLFLLCSIIVGIMISYVSRKIIVESSTSTNQKLKEYYNTLHEYTDKVEYIKTNNLLSYFVNITQTRIANFISSSVKEDKKIYFFSTFTQNYNSLMQFILSILLSLRVYQNSLPNLAFYIILFNFLMSQGQRMELLFQQINRNRICFSNISDIRNLPALHGDKLILDITSIELKDISFSYPDKSKNVLNHFSLKLLKGDFALVKGTNGIGKTTLFRILLNQYSPTSGEVLINNEKLDSYSISSYYENIAYISQHEPVLNTSIKNYLEEISHTKIKSDIVDKIISRLQMSNLHHINENELSGGEKKKVLLSKLMALEENVSLILIDEVDAELDTETRDKFYSHLNNLASKQDKIILVIQHNDASQLNFNKTISF
;
A
#
# COMPACT_ATOMS: atom_id res chain seq x y z
N MET A 1 16.00 6.08 8.81
CA MET A 1 16.12 7.45 8.26
C MET A 1 16.45 7.50 6.78
N LYS A 2 17.53 6.82 6.29
CA LYS A 2 17.89 6.87 4.85
C LYS A 2 16.71 6.54 3.92
N ILE A 3 15.95 5.46 4.19
CA ILE A 3 14.77 5.07 3.41
C ILE A 3 13.71 6.20 3.38
N ILE A 4 13.36 6.77 4.53
CA ILE A 4 12.34 7.82 4.62
C ILE A 4 12.76 9.06 3.82
N VAL A 5 14.02 9.44 3.95
CA VAL A 5 14.60 10.57 3.20
C VAL A 5 14.61 10.29 1.70
N SER A 6 14.91 9.05 1.26
CA SER A 6 14.88 8.69 -0.17
C SER A 6 13.46 8.80 -0.75
N TYR A 7 12.43 8.34 -0.03
CA TYR A 7 11.04 8.49 -0.45
C TYR A 7 10.59 9.96 -0.53
N PHE A 8 11.01 10.78 0.44
CA PHE A 8 10.71 12.22 0.40
C PHE A 8 11.40 12.93 -0.77
N ILE A 9 12.67 12.59 -1.07
CA ILE A 9 13.39 13.13 -2.22
C ILE A 9 12.75 12.66 -3.52
N GLU A 10 12.31 11.40 -3.61
CA GLU A 10 11.56 10.87 -4.74
C GLU A 10 10.27 11.66 -4.96
N ALA A 11 9.46 11.86 -3.91
CA ALA A 11 8.25 12.66 -3.97
C ALA A 11 8.51 14.09 -4.47
N ALA A 12 9.58 14.73 -3.96
CA ALA A 12 9.96 16.08 -4.37
C ALA A 12 10.44 16.16 -5.82
N LYS A 13 11.06 15.10 -6.34
CA LYS A 13 11.52 15.02 -7.75
C LYS A 13 10.38 14.77 -8.72
N GLU A 14 9.47 13.84 -8.38
CA GLU A 14 8.34 13.48 -9.26
C GLU A 14 7.29 14.60 -9.29
N PHE A 15 6.99 15.21 -8.14
CA PHE A 15 5.94 16.22 -7.99
C PHE A 15 6.51 17.62 -7.71
N LYS A 16 7.43 18.09 -8.54
CA LYS A 16 8.17 19.36 -8.38
C LYS A 16 7.25 20.56 -8.14
N LEU A 17 6.15 20.68 -8.88
CA LEU A 17 5.26 21.84 -8.78
C LEU A 17 4.53 21.88 -7.44
N SER A 18 3.93 20.77 -7.02
CA SER A 18 3.23 20.64 -5.73
C SER A 18 4.21 20.77 -4.56
N PHE A 19 5.41 20.20 -4.70
CA PHE A 19 6.49 20.36 -3.72
C PHE A 19 6.93 21.81 -3.58
N CYS A 20 7.24 22.51 -4.68
CA CYS A 20 7.63 23.93 -4.64
C CYS A 20 6.54 24.81 -4.02
N LYS A 21 5.27 24.53 -4.32
CA LYS A 21 4.14 25.25 -3.73
C LYS A 21 4.05 25.00 -2.22
N SER A 22 4.13 23.75 -1.77
CA SER A 22 4.09 23.40 -0.35
C SER A 22 5.30 23.95 0.41
N PHE A 23 6.49 23.93 -0.20
CA PHE A 23 7.69 24.51 0.38
C PHE A 23 7.60 26.05 0.50
N LEU A 24 7.12 26.73 -0.54
CA LEU A 24 6.88 28.18 -0.48
C LEU A 24 5.91 28.55 0.65
N MET A 25 4.83 27.79 0.79
CA MET A 25 3.87 27.99 1.87
C MET A 25 4.51 27.73 3.25
N THR A 26 5.41 26.75 3.37
CA THR A 26 6.17 26.49 4.60
C THR A 26 7.04 27.69 4.98
N VAL A 27 7.69 28.33 4.01
CA VAL A 27 8.46 29.57 4.23
C VAL A 27 7.53 30.71 4.65
N LEU A 28 6.40 30.89 3.97
CA LEU A 28 5.42 31.94 4.30
C LEU A 28 4.86 31.79 5.72
N VAL A 29 4.51 30.57 6.14
CA VAL A 29 4.08 30.29 7.52
C VAL A 29 5.15 30.66 8.53
N SER A 30 6.40 30.30 8.27
CA SER A 30 7.52 30.61 9.17
C SER A 30 7.75 32.11 9.28
N LEU A 31 7.69 32.85 8.17
CA LEU A 31 7.81 34.33 8.17
C LEU A 31 6.63 35.01 8.85
N ALA A 32 5.41 34.53 8.63
CA ALA A 32 4.20 35.06 9.27
C ALA A 32 4.26 34.90 10.80
N ASN A 33 4.69 33.71 11.29
CA ASN A 33 4.89 33.50 12.73
C ASN A 33 6.02 34.36 13.30
N LEU A 34 7.11 34.57 12.57
CA LEU A 34 8.17 35.49 12.98
C LEU A 34 7.66 36.93 13.06
N ALA A 35 6.89 37.39 12.08
CA ALA A 35 6.30 38.73 12.06
C ALA A 35 5.39 38.98 13.28
N THR A 36 4.58 37.98 13.68
CA THR A 36 3.74 38.11 14.89
C THR A 36 4.57 38.28 16.17
N ILE A 37 5.70 37.59 16.29
CA ILE A 37 6.60 37.66 17.44
C ILE A 37 7.33 39.01 17.47
N ILE A 38 7.81 39.50 16.31
CA ILE A 38 8.45 40.83 16.20
C ILE A 38 7.45 41.93 16.54
N TYR A 39 6.23 41.82 16.01
CA TYR A 39 5.17 42.80 16.28
C TYR A 39 4.76 42.82 17.77
N PHE A 40 4.71 41.66 18.41
CA PHE A 40 4.48 41.56 19.85
C PHE A 40 5.56 42.27 20.66
N ARG A 41 6.84 42.20 20.28
CA ARG A 41 7.92 42.99 20.89
C ARG A 41 7.68 44.50 20.76
N LEU A 42 7.22 44.97 19.59
CA LEU A 42 6.90 46.39 19.37
C LEU A 42 5.80 46.86 20.33
N ILE A 43 4.78 46.05 20.56
CA ILE A 43 3.72 46.36 21.54
C ILE A 43 4.31 46.55 22.93
N LEU A 44 5.16 45.61 23.38
CA LEU A 44 5.76 45.70 24.72
C LEU A 44 6.61 46.97 24.91
N ASN A 45 7.29 47.43 23.85
CA ASN A 45 8.08 48.67 23.92
C ASN A 45 7.22 49.94 23.99
N HIS A 46 5.94 49.86 23.59
CA HIS A 46 5.02 51.02 23.57
C HIS A 46 3.95 50.99 24.69
N VAL A 47 4.08 50.07 25.66
CA VAL A 47 3.10 49.92 26.77
C VAL A 47 2.93 51.18 27.61
N SER A 48 3.89 52.11 27.57
CA SER A 48 3.83 53.41 28.29
C SER A 48 3.02 54.50 27.56
N THR A 49 2.45 54.20 26.39
CA THR A 49 1.66 55.14 25.58
C THR A 49 0.17 55.14 26.00
N SER A 50 -0.63 56.04 25.41
CA SER A 50 -2.05 56.19 25.75
C SER A 50 -2.83 54.89 25.51
N SER A 51 -3.90 54.66 26.29
CA SER A 51 -4.78 53.47 26.16
C SER A 51 -5.35 53.32 24.74
N PHE A 52 -5.56 54.42 24.02
CA PHE A 52 -6.05 54.39 22.65
C PHE A 52 -5.01 53.86 21.65
N GLU A 53 -3.74 54.16 21.82
CA GLU A 53 -2.69 53.60 20.97
C GLU A 53 -2.47 52.11 21.23
N ILE A 54 -2.51 51.67 22.48
CA ILE A 54 -2.43 50.27 22.85
C ILE A 54 -3.55 49.46 22.14
N MET A 55 -4.77 50.01 22.09
CA MET A 55 -5.90 49.36 21.43
C MET A 55 -5.68 49.21 19.93
N LYS A 56 -5.05 50.16 19.24
CA LYS A 56 -4.65 50.03 17.83
C LYS A 56 -3.64 48.92 17.62
N TYR A 57 -2.62 48.83 18.47
CA TYR A 57 -1.62 47.76 18.38
C TYR A 57 -2.24 46.36 18.60
N LEU A 58 -3.17 46.23 19.56
CA LEU A 58 -3.89 44.98 19.78
C LEU A 58 -4.79 44.58 18.60
N MET A 59 -5.47 45.55 17.97
CA MET A 59 -6.25 45.29 16.75
C MET A 59 -5.38 44.76 15.61
N ILE A 60 -4.19 45.33 15.37
CA ILE A 60 -3.26 44.86 14.34
C ILE A 60 -2.73 43.47 14.70
N LEU A 61 -2.44 43.20 15.98
CA LEU A 61 -2.04 41.84 16.42
C LEU A 61 -3.14 40.82 16.14
N CYS A 62 -4.40 41.14 16.45
CA CYS A 62 -5.54 40.27 16.12
C CYS A 62 -5.64 40.02 14.61
N LEU A 63 -5.47 41.04 13.79
CA LEU A 63 -5.47 40.91 12.35
C LEU A 63 -4.34 39.99 11.87
N LEU A 64 -3.12 40.17 12.39
CA LEU A 64 -1.98 39.29 12.07
C LEU A 64 -2.24 37.85 12.47
N LEU A 65 -2.84 37.58 13.63
CA LEU A 65 -3.20 36.22 14.06
C LEU A 65 -4.26 35.58 13.16
N VAL A 66 -5.24 36.33 12.70
CA VAL A 66 -6.23 35.83 11.72
C VAL A 66 -5.56 35.54 10.39
N CYS A 67 -4.69 36.41 9.89
CA CYS A 67 -3.94 36.21 8.68
C CYS A 67 -3.03 34.95 8.76
N THR A 68 -2.31 34.78 9.87
CA THR A 68 -1.46 33.61 10.08
C THR A 68 -2.27 32.31 10.13
N SER A 69 -3.45 32.33 10.76
CA SER A 69 -4.36 31.20 10.80
C SER A 69 -4.85 30.83 9.39
N PHE A 70 -5.19 31.80 8.58
CA PHE A 70 -5.59 31.60 7.19
C PHE A 70 -4.44 31.01 6.35
N ILE A 71 -3.23 31.54 6.48
CA ILE A 71 -2.03 31.01 5.81
C ILE A 71 -1.77 29.56 6.23
N ASN A 72 -1.95 29.23 7.52
CA ASN A 72 -1.80 27.85 8.02
C ASN A 72 -2.81 26.88 7.38
N VAL A 73 -4.06 27.29 7.15
CA VAL A 73 -5.06 26.47 6.46
C VAL A 73 -4.63 26.22 5.01
N LEU A 74 -4.22 27.25 4.28
CA LEU A 74 -3.73 27.10 2.90
C LEU A 74 -2.49 26.21 2.83
N TRP A 75 -1.61 26.33 3.80
CA TRP A 75 -0.43 25.46 3.94
C TRP A 75 -0.85 23.99 4.12
N SER A 76 -1.74 23.68 5.06
CA SER A 76 -2.24 22.31 5.27
C SER A 76 -2.84 21.72 3.99
N ILE A 77 -3.68 22.48 3.28
CA ILE A 77 -4.27 22.04 2.00
C ILE A 77 -3.17 21.74 0.96
N SER A 78 -2.12 22.58 0.89
CA SER A 78 -1.02 22.35 -0.06
C SER A 78 -0.19 21.10 0.27
N LEU A 79 -0.04 20.80 1.58
CA LEU A 79 0.65 19.61 2.06
C LEU A 79 -0.13 18.34 1.75
N ASP A 80 -1.45 18.35 2.00
CA ASP A 80 -2.33 17.23 1.72
C ASP A 80 -2.38 16.93 0.21
N LYS A 81 -2.39 17.97 -0.63
CA LYS A 81 -2.31 17.79 -2.08
C LYS A 81 -1.00 17.12 -2.51
N PHE A 82 0.14 17.62 -2.02
CA PHE A 82 1.46 17.04 -2.33
C PHE A 82 1.57 15.58 -1.87
N GLY A 83 1.14 15.29 -0.64
CA GLY A 83 1.13 13.92 -0.12
C GLY A 83 0.19 13.00 -0.90
N GLY A 84 -1.00 13.49 -1.29
CA GLY A 84 -1.98 12.73 -2.07
C GLY A 84 -1.50 12.35 -3.46
N GLU A 85 -0.86 13.27 -4.19
CA GLU A 85 -0.27 13.00 -5.51
C GLU A 85 0.81 11.90 -5.42
N TYR A 86 1.66 11.99 -4.39
CA TYR A 86 2.71 10.98 -4.18
C TYR A 86 2.15 9.60 -3.82
N ILE A 87 1.09 9.54 -3.00
CA ILE A 87 0.44 8.27 -2.66
C ILE A 87 -0.17 7.61 -3.89
N ALA A 88 -0.87 8.35 -4.74
CA ALA A 88 -1.42 7.81 -5.98
C ALA A 88 -0.34 7.17 -6.85
N TYR A 89 0.82 7.82 -6.95
CA TYR A 89 2.00 7.30 -7.65
C TYR A 89 2.54 6.01 -7.01
N LEU A 90 2.67 5.97 -5.67
CA LEU A 90 3.15 4.78 -4.96
C LEU A 90 2.20 3.58 -5.12
N VAL A 91 0.88 3.82 -5.03
CA VAL A 91 -0.13 2.77 -5.26
C VAL A 91 0.03 2.19 -6.65
N HIS A 92 0.12 3.03 -7.67
CA HIS A 92 0.33 2.59 -9.06
C HIS A 92 1.61 1.76 -9.21
N GLN A 93 2.73 2.19 -8.62
CA GLN A 93 3.98 1.43 -8.65
C GLN A 93 3.85 0.07 -7.95
N CYS A 94 3.20 0.03 -6.77
CA CYS A 94 2.96 -1.23 -6.07
C CYS A 94 2.08 -2.18 -6.89
N GLN A 95 1.00 -1.67 -7.49
CA GLN A 95 0.12 -2.47 -8.35
C GLN A 95 0.87 -3.04 -9.56
N THR A 96 1.72 -2.23 -10.20
CA THR A 96 2.55 -2.65 -11.33
C THR A 96 3.55 -3.74 -10.90
N SER A 97 4.19 -3.58 -9.73
CA SER A 97 5.13 -4.58 -9.22
C SER A 97 4.44 -5.91 -8.86
N ILE A 98 3.24 -5.84 -8.27
CA ILE A 98 2.43 -7.03 -7.95
C ILE A 98 2.00 -7.74 -9.23
N HIS A 99 1.55 -6.99 -10.23
CA HIS A 99 1.13 -7.54 -11.52
C HIS A 99 2.26 -8.28 -12.24
N ASN A 100 3.47 -7.74 -12.17
CA ASN A 100 4.65 -8.27 -12.87
C ASN A 100 5.42 -9.35 -12.09
N THR A 101 4.93 -9.80 -10.94
CA THR A 101 5.60 -10.84 -10.14
C THR A 101 4.91 -12.19 -10.24
N GLN A 102 5.62 -13.27 -9.92
CA GLN A 102 5.02 -14.59 -9.84
C GLN A 102 4.07 -14.71 -8.65
N TYR A 103 2.98 -15.46 -8.84
CA TYR A 103 1.95 -15.68 -7.81
C TYR A 103 2.51 -16.23 -6.48
N LYS A 104 3.53 -17.11 -6.54
CA LYS A 104 4.20 -17.66 -5.35
C LYS A 104 4.77 -16.61 -4.40
N ASN A 105 5.06 -15.40 -4.90
CA ASN A 105 5.63 -14.31 -4.13
C ASN A 105 4.55 -13.38 -3.56
N ILE A 106 3.27 -13.66 -3.83
CA ILE A 106 2.14 -12.83 -3.43
C ILE A 106 1.53 -13.37 -2.14
N ASP A 107 1.70 -12.63 -1.05
CA ASP A 107 0.94 -12.82 0.20
C ASP A 107 -0.19 -11.78 0.22
N SER A 108 -1.39 -12.18 -0.19
CA SER A 108 -2.55 -11.29 -0.35
C SER A 108 -2.93 -10.59 0.95
N SER A 109 -2.83 -11.27 2.10
CA SER A 109 -3.15 -10.69 3.41
C SER A 109 -2.15 -9.60 3.81
N LYS A 110 -0.86 -9.86 3.61
CA LYS A 110 0.21 -8.90 3.85
C LYS A 110 0.11 -7.71 2.91
N ILE A 111 -0.15 -7.95 1.62
CA ILE A 111 -0.24 -6.91 0.60
C ILE A 111 -1.43 -5.99 0.86
N SER A 112 -2.63 -6.54 1.11
CA SER A 112 -3.83 -5.73 1.37
C SER A 112 -3.67 -4.87 2.62
N HIS A 113 -3.13 -5.42 3.72
CA HIS A 113 -2.82 -4.65 4.93
C HIS A 113 -1.81 -3.52 4.63
N THR A 114 -0.76 -3.81 3.87
CA THR A 114 0.29 -2.83 3.53
C THR A 114 -0.26 -1.73 2.63
N LEU A 115 -1.02 -2.08 1.60
CA LEU A 115 -1.61 -1.10 0.68
C LEU A 115 -2.66 -0.22 1.36
N TYR A 116 -3.38 -0.72 2.36
CA TYR A 116 -4.39 0.07 3.08
C TYR A 116 -3.78 0.91 4.21
N ASN A 117 -3.05 0.30 5.14
CA ASN A 117 -2.59 0.97 6.36
C ASN A 117 -1.24 1.68 6.19
N ASP A 118 -0.26 1.00 5.56
CA ASP A 118 1.10 1.55 5.48
C ASP A 118 1.17 2.73 4.52
N ILE A 119 0.41 2.70 3.43
CA ILE A 119 0.33 3.81 2.48
C ILE A 119 -0.24 5.07 3.14
N LEU A 120 -1.32 4.95 3.94
CA LEU A 120 -1.87 6.10 4.68
C LEU A 120 -0.86 6.68 5.69
N ASN A 121 -0.06 5.84 6.31
CA ASN A 121 1.00 6.28 7.20
C ASN A 121 2.14 6.99 6.46
N ILE A 122 2.51 6.52 5.27
CA ILE A 122 3.49 7.19 4.39
C ILE A 122 2.95 8.57 3.96
N PHE A 123 1.66 8.67 3.60
CA PHE A 123 1.00 9.94 3.32
C PHE A 123 1.22 10.96 4.45
N ARG A 124 0.93 10.55 5.70
CA ARG A 124 1.11 11.43 6.86
C ARG A 124 2.56 11.84 7.05
N VAL A 125 3.51 10.93 6.84
CA VAL A 125 4.94 11.21 7.01
C VAL A 125 5.45 12.16 5.93
N VAL A 126 5.20 11.86 4.66
CA VAL A 126 5.72 12.63 3.51
C VAL A 126 4.95 13.94 3.33
N GLY A 127 3.62 13.89 3.42
CA GLY A 127 2.76 15.06 3.22
C GLY A 127 2.77 16.03 4.39
N ASN A 128 2.80 15.54 5.65
CA ASN A 128 2.61 16.39 6.81
C ASN A 128 3.80 16.42 7.78
N PHE A 129 4.34 15.27 8.20
CA PHE A 129 5.32 15.26 9.31
C PHE A 129 6.66 15.85 8.92
N ILE A 130 7.20 15.47 7.75
CA ILE A 130 8.50 16.00 7.28
C ILE A 130 8.41 17.50 6.99
N PRO A 131 7.43 18.02 6.23
CA PRO A 131 7.30 19.46 6.00
C PRO A 131 7.05 20.25 7.29
N SER A 132 6.26 19.73 8.24
CA SER A 132 6.05 20.37 9.54
C SER A 132 7.32 20.42 10.39
N LEU A 133 8.15 19.38 10.31
CA LEU A 133 9.46 19.38 10.97
C LEU A 133 10.39 20.43 10.35
N LEU A 134 10.42 20.53 9.01
CA LEU A 134 11.19 21.56 8.32
C LEU A 134 10.71 22.98 8.70
N CYS A 135 9.40 23.19 8.79
CA CYS A 135 8.82 24.45 9.24
C CYS A 135 9.30 24.83 10.65
N SER A 136 9.24 23.87 11.59
CA SER A 136 9.69 24.11 12.97
C SER A 136 11.20 24.41 13.05
N VAL A 137 12.04 23.70 12.26
CA VAL A 137 13.48 23.96 12.18
C VAL A 137 13.76 25.37 11.64
N MET A 138 13.13 25.74 10.52
CA MET A 138 13.27 27.08 9.92
C MET A 138 12.89 28.18 10.91
N LEU A 139 11.79 27.98 11.61
CA LEU A 139 11.27 28.95 12.56
C LEU A 139 12.21 29.11 13.76
N ILE A 140 12.75 28.03 14.31
CA ILE A 140 13.75 28.07 15.37
C ILE A 140 15.00 28.85 14.93
N ILE A 141 15.51 28.57 13.72
CA ILE A 141 16.68 29.27 13.17
C ILE A 141 16.39 30.78 13.03
N LEU A 142 15.26 31.16 12.46
CA LEU A 142 14.87 32.55 12.29
C LEU A 142 14.74 33.29 13.63
N LEU A 143 14.15 32.65 14.65
CA LEU A 143 14.00 33.22 15.98
C LEU A 143 15.33 33.35 16.73
N LEU A 144 16.24 32.40 16.59
CA LEU A 144 17.59 32.47 17.15
C LEU A 144 18.38 33.63 16.51
N ILE A 145 18.36 33.76 15.18
CA ILE A 145 18.99 34.89 14.48
C ILE A 145 18.41 36.21 14.99
N PHE A 146 17.08 36.29 15.11
CA PHE A 146 16.42 37.49 15.64
C PHE A 146 16.83 37.77 17.10
N SER A 147 16.92 36.76 17.96
CA SER A 147 17.31 36.92 19.37
C SER A 147 18.74 37.45 19.54
N ILE A 148 19.67 37.03 18.64
CA ILE A 148 21.08 37.52 18.65
C ILE A 148 21.14 39.06 18.44
N THR A 149 20.26 39.63 17.64
CA THR A 149 20.22 41.09 17.41
C THR A 149 19.80 41.87 18.65
N ILE A 150 19.26 41.22 19.69
CA ILE A 150 18.77 41.84 20.90
C ILE A 150 19.76 41.68 22.06
N ASP A 151 20.13 40.42 22.36
CA ASP A 151 21.09 40.06 23.43
C ASP A 151 21.79 38.75 23.12
N LEU A 152 23.11 38.81 22.90
CA LEU A 152 23.92 37.66 22.54
C LEU A 152 23.97 36.61 23.66
N PHE A 153 24.05 37.03 24.94
CA PHE A 153 24.19 36.09 26.05
C PHE A 153 22.92 35.26 26.25
N ILE A 154 21.75 35.89 26.18
CA ILE A 154 20.46 35.19 26.29
C ILE A 154 20.26 34.28 25.10
N SER A 155 20.66 34.71 23.91
CA SER A 155 20.59 33.88 22.69
C SER A 155 21.45 32.61 22.79
N LEU A 156 22.64 32.70 23.36
CA LEU A 156 23.50 31.55 23.65
C LEU A 156 22.85 30.59 24.67
N PHE A 157 22.21 31.12 25.72
CA PHE A 157 21.46 30.30 26.67
C PHE A 157 20.29 29.55 25.99
N LEU A 158 19.53 30.26 25.14
CA LEU A 158 18.43 29.66 24.36
C LEU A 158 18.95 28.54 23.45
N LEU A 159 20.06 28.78 22.76
CA LEU A 159 20.70 27.79 21.88
C LEU A 159 21.17 26.55 22.67
N CYS A 160 21.84 26.75 23.80
CA CYS A 160 22.25 25.65 24.66
C CYS A 160 21.05 24.84 25.18
N SER A 161 19.96 25.51 25.58
CA SER A 161 18.77 24.81 26.07
C SER A 161 18.11 23.97 24.97
N ILE A 162 18.08 24.44 23.71
CA ILE A 162 17.56 23.67 22.58
C ILE A 162 18.46 22.45 22.30
N ILE A 163 19.78 22.61 22.29
CA ILE A 163 20.74 21.52 22.06
C ILE A 163 20.54 20.40 23.10
N VAL A 164 20.43 20.76 24.38
CA VAL A 164 20.20 19.77 25.46
C VAL A 164 18.83 19.07 25.27
N GLY A 165 17.78 19.81 24.91
CA GLY A 165 16.46 19.24 24.57
C GLY A 165 16.55 18.22 23.43
N ILE A 166 17.30 18.53 22.36
CA ILE A 166 17.53 17.60 21.24
C ILE A 166 18.31 16.36 21.71
N MET A 167 19.30 16.50 22.59
CA MET A 167 20.03 15.36 23.16
C MET A 167 19.11 14.45 23.98
N ILE A 168 18.23 15.00 24.80
CA ILE A 168 17.23 14.23 25.56
C ILE A 168 16.34 13.44 24.59
N SER A 169 15.83 14.09 23.55
CA SER A 169 15.00 13.46 22.51
C SER A 169 15.76 12.36 21.76
N TYR A 170 17.04 12.54 21.52
CA TYR A 170 17.87 11.52 20.88
C TYR A 170 18.04 10.25 21.74
N VAL A 171 18.25 10.41 23.04
CA VAL A 171 18.35 9.28 23.99
C VAL A 171 17.02 8.54 24.10
N SER A 172 15.91 9.26 24.25
CA SER A 172 14.56 8.67 24.36
C SER A 172 14.18 7.85 23.13
N ARG A 173 14.62 8.27 21.94
CA ARG A 173 14.33 7.66 20.65
C ARG A 173 14.63 6.16 20.61
N LYS A 174 15.83 5.74 21.01
CA LYS A 174 16.25 4.32 20.92
C LYS A 174 15.30 3.43 21.71
N ILE A 175 14.97 3.86 22.93
CA ILE A 175 14.12 3.12 23.87
C ILE A 175 12.68 3.02 23.38
N ILE A 176 12.14 4.12 22.79
CA ILE A 176 10.77 4.16 22.29
C ILE A 176 10.65 3.31 21.02
N VAL A 177 11.60 3.40 20.07
CA VAL A 177 11.57 2.64 18.82
C VAL A 177 11.62 1.13 19.07
N GLU A 178 12.48 0.66 19.96
CA GLU A 178 12.55 -0.77 20.33
C GLU A 178 11.24 -1.27 20.94
N SER A 179 10.60 -0.45 21.77
CA SER A 179 9.29 -0.79 22.37
C SER A 179 8.19 -0.81 21.33
N SER A 180 8.16 0.17 20.42
CA SER A 180 7.15 0.29 19.35
C SER A 180 7.21 -0.87 18.36
N THR A 181 8.40 -1.37 18.01
CA THR A 181 8.52 -2.55 17.11
C THR A 181 7.88 -3.80 17.73
N SER A 182 8.10 -4.04 19.03
CA SER A 182 7.46 -5.16 19.76
C SER A 182 5.94 -5.02 19.81
N THR A 183 5.44 -3.81 20.07
CA THR A 183 3.98 -3.53 20.12
C THR A 183 3.33 -3.76 18.77
N ASN A 184 3.95 -3.28 17.68
CA ASN A 184 3.45 -3.45 16.32
C ASN A 184 3.43 -4.93 15.88
N GLN A 185 4.43 -5.72 16.29
CA GLN A 185 4.43 -7.16 16.02
C GLN A 185 3.23 -7.87 16.67
N LYS A 186 2.94 -7.56 17.95
CA LYS A 186 1.80 -8.14 18.65
C LYS A 186 0.46 -7.68 18.10
N LEU A 187 0.39 -6.43 17.64
CA LEU A 187 -0.78 -5.92 16.94
C LEU A 187 -1.04 -6.70 15.64
N LYS A 188 0.02 -6.98 14.86
CA LYS A 188 -0.07 -7.81 13.66
C LYS A 188 -0.57 -9.22 13.95
N GLU A 189 -0.07 -9.86 15.03
CA GLU A 189 -0.54 -11.19 15.45
C GLU A 189 -2.03 -11.17 15.80
N TYR A 190 -2.51 -10.12 16.48
CA TYR A 190 -3.92 -9.93 16.78
C TYR A 190 -4.77 -9.76 15.51
N TYR A 191 -4.33 -8.91 14.56
CA TYR A 191 -5.03 -8.74 13.29
C TYR A 191 -5.10 -10.03 12.47
N ASN A 192 -4.03 -10.81 12.40
CA ASN A 192 -4.03 -12.10 11.72
C ASN A 192 -5.07 -13.06 12.32
N THR A 193 -5.20 -13.07 13.65
CA THR A 193 -6.22 -13.91 14.33
C THR A 193 -7.64 -13.44 14.00
N LEU A 194 -7.89 -12.13 13.92
CA LEU A 194 -9.19 -11.60 13.52
C LEU A 194 -9.51 -11.92 12.05
N HIS A 195 -8.53 -11.81 11.17
CA HIS A 195 -8.70 -12.15 9.75
C HIS A 195 -9.05 -13.63 9.59
N GLU A 196 -8.33 -14.52 10.28
CA GLU A 196 -8.66 -15.95 10.30
C GLU A 196 -10.08 -16.23 10.82
N TYR A 197 -10.53 -15.49 11.83
CA TYR A 197 -11.89 -15.60 12.35
C TYR A 197 -12.92 -15.16 11.29
N THR A 198 -12.70 -14.04 10.61
CA THR A 198 -13.65 -13.52 9.60
C THR A 198 -13.72 -14.41 8.38
N ASP A 199 -12.60 -14.93 7.91
CA ASP A 199 -12.55 -15.83 6.76
C ASP A 199 -13.24 -17.16 7.00
N LYS A 200 -13.22 -17.64 8.26
CA LYS A 200 -13.75 -18.95 8.65
C LYS A 200 -15.01 -18.87 9.50
N VAL A 201 -15.74 -17.74 9.47
CA VAL A 201 -16.88 -17.50 10.38
C VAL A 201 -17.98 -18.56 10.26
N GLU A 202 -18.27 -19.02 9.07
CA GLU A 202 -19.27 -20.08 8.82
C GLU A 202 -18.81 -21.41 9.43
N TYR A 203 -17.56 -21.81 9.18
CA TYR A 203 -16.96 -23.01 9.76
C TYR A 203 -16.93 -22.96 11.29
N ILE A 204 -16.61 -21.80 11.85
CA ILE A 204 -16.57 -21.59 13.31
C ILE A 204 -17.97 -21.75 13.91
N LYS A 205 -19.00 -21.18 13.26
CA LYS A 205 -20.39 -21.30 13.69
C LYS A 205 -20.90 -22.74 13.60
N THR A 206 -20.70 -23.39 12.46
CA THR A 206 -21.19 -24.75 12.23
C THR A 206 -20.55 -25.80 13.15
N ASN A 207 -19.29 -25.57 13.57
CA ASN A 207 -18.55 -26.48 14.45
C ASN A 207 -18.51 -26.02 15.93
N ASN A 208 -19.24 -24.97 16.30
CA ASN A 208 -19.31 -24.42 17.65
C ASN A 208 -17.94 -24.06 18.26
N LEU A 209 -17.03 -23.50 17.44
CA LEU A 209 -15.65 -23.17 17.84
C LEU A 209 -15.50 -21.74 18.41
N LEU A 210 -16.61 -21.04 18.70
CA LEU A 210 -16.58 -19.65 19.17
C LEU A 210 -15.71 -19.47 20.43
N SER A 211 -15.86 -20.35 21.42
CA SER A 211 -15.09 -20.27 22.68
C SER A 211 -13.58 -20.40 22.46
N TYR A 212 -13.16 -21.26 21.53
CA TYR A 212 -11.76 -21.42 21.16
C TYR A 212 -11.19 -20.12 20.57
N PHE A 213 -11.89 -19.53 19.59
CA PHE A 213 -11.43 -18.28 18.95
C PHE A 213 -11.48 -17.08 19.90
N VAL A 214 -12.49 -16.98 20.76
CA VAL A 214 -12.58 -15.94 21.80
C VAL A 214 -11.38 -16.02 22.73
N ASN A 215 -11.01 -17.20 23.23
CA ASN A 215 -9.85 -17.37 24.12
C ASN A 215 -8.52 -16.96 23.45
N ILE A 216 -8.30 -17.37 22.19
CA ILE A 216 -7.10 -16.97 21.44
C ILE A 216 -7.07 -15.46 21.24
N THR A 217 -8.17 -14.88 20.78
CA THR A 217 -8.30 -13.44 20.53
C THR A 217 -8.08 -12.63 21.81
N GLN A 218 -8.68 -13.06 22.95
CA GLN A 218 -8.45 -12.42 24.26
C GLN A 218 -6.98 -12.49 24.68
N THR A 219 -6.32 -13.62 24.46
CA THR A 219 -4.88 -13.76 24.78
C THR A 219 -4.03 -12.83 23.91
N ARG A 220 -4.30 -12.76 22.60
CA ARG A 220 -3.57 -11.89 21.67
C ARG A 220 -3.77 -10.42 21.99
N ILE A 221 -5.03 -9.99 22.24
CA ILE A 221 -5.32 -8.60 22.61
C ILE A 221 -4.70 -8.23 23.96
N ALA A 222 -4.73 -9.12 24.95
CA ALA A 222 -4.09 -8.89 26.26
C ALA A 222 -2.57 -8.70 26.12
N ASN A 223 -1.92 -9.50 25.27
CA ASN A 223 -0.49 -9.36 24.94
C ASN A 223 -0.18 -8.03 24.25
N PHE A 224 -1.03 -7.61 23.31
CA PHE A 224 -0.91 -6.32 22.65
C PHE A 224 -1.09 -5.17 23.66
N ILE A 225 -2.18 -5.17 24.45
CA ILE A 225 -2.45 -4.13 25.45
C ILE A 225 -1.30 -4.02 26.46
N SER A 226 -0.79 -5.16 26.96
CA SER A 226 0.32 -5.15 27.92
C SER A 226 1.59 -4.52 27.34
N SER A 227 1.86 -4.73 26.06
CA SER A 227 3.00 -4.12 25.35
C SER A 227 2.76 -2.64 25.07
N SER A 228 1.54 -2.26 24.66
CA SER A 228 1.16 -0.85 24.45
C SER A 228 1.31 -0.04 25.73
N VAL A 229 0.81 -0.56 26.87
CA VAL A 229 0.97 0.08 28.18
C VAL A 229 2.45 0.24 28.57
N LYS A 230 3.29 -0.76 28.26
CA LYS A 230 4.75 -0.64 28.52
C LYS A 230 5.41 0.42 27.64
N GLU A 231 4.99 0.52 26.39
CA GLU A 231 5.44 1.56 25.46
C GLU A 231 4.99 2.94 25.95
N ASP A 232 3.71 3.10 26.26
CA ASP A 232 3.13 4.37 26.73
C ASP A 232 3.78 4.84 28.04
N LYS A 233 4.07 3.96 28.99
CA LYS A 233 4.83 4.32 30.20
C LYS A 233 6.17 4.93 29.88
N LYS A 234 6.91 4.40 28.91
CA LYS A 234 8.20 4.96 28.47
C LYS A 234 8.00 6.33 27.81
N ILE A 235 7.01 6.47 26.94
CA ILE A 235 6.67 7.73 26.28
C ILE A 235 6.32 8.78 27.32
N TYR A 236 5.42 8.48 28.26
CA TYR A 236 5.04 9.40 29.32
C TYR A 236 6.20 9.77 30.24
N PHE A 237 7.08 8.82 30.58
CA PHE A 237 8.27 9.14 31.35
C PHE A 237 9.16 10.18 30.66
N PHE A 238 9.47 9.97 29.39
CA PHE A 238 10.34 10.89 28.65
C PHE A 238 9.63 12.23 28.36
N SER A 239 8.35 12.23 28.05
CA SER A 239 7.60 13.47 27.83
C SER A 239 7.52 14.32 29.09
N THR A 240 7.24 13.71 30.25
CA THR A 240 7.23 14.39 31.55
C THR A 240 8.63 14.91 31.90
N PHE A 241 9.66 14.11 31.64
CA PHE A 241 11.05 14.55 31.85
C PHE A 241 11.40 15.78 30.99
N THR A 242 11.01 15.79 29.70
CA THR A 242 11.21 16.93 28.81
C THR A 242 10.42 18.17 29.27
N GLN A 243 9.19 17.99 29.75
CA GLN A 243 8.39 19.09 30.31
C GLN A 243 9.04 19.68 31.55
N ASN A 244 9.49 18.84 32.49
CA ASN A 244 10.18 19.30 33.71
C ASN A 244 11.51 20.00 33.37
N TYR A 245 12.27 19.49 32.40
CA TYR A 245 13.46 20.14 31.86
C TYR A 245 13.13 21.55 31.33
N ASN A 246 12.09 21.69 30.52
CA ASN A 246 11.68 23.00 29.98
C ASN A 246 11.26 23.97 31.09
N SER A 247 10.50 23.51 32.08
CA SER A 247 10.11 24.30 33.24
C SER A 247 11.33 24.80 34.05
N LEU A 248 12.31 23.91 34.25
CA LEU A 248 13.55 24.23 34.93
C LEU A 248 14.37 25.29 34.14
N MET A 249 14.49 25.12 32.81
CA MET A 249 15.18 26.09 31.96
C MET A 249 14.46 27.45 31.94
N GLN A 250 13.12 27.47 31.95
CA GLN A 250 12.33 28.69 32.06
C GLN A 250 12.59 29.41 33.41
N PHE A 251 12.67 28.65 34.49
CA PHE A 251 12.98 29.19 35.82
C PHE A 251 14.39 29.80 35.85
N ILE A 252 15.40 29.09 35.33
CA ILE A 252 16.78 29.60 35.22
C ILE A 252 16.80 30.89 34.36
N LEU A 253 16.11 30.92 33.22
CA LEU A 253 16.01 32.08 32.37
C LEU A 253 15.41 33.28 33.14
N SER A 254 14.33 33.06 33.90
CA SER A 254 13.69 34.10 34.71
C SER A 254 14.63 34.67 35.76
N ILE A 255 15.47 33.85 36.41
CA ILE A 255 16.49 34.30 37.34
C ILE A 255 17.57 35.13 36.61
N LEU A 256 18.10 34.62 35.49
CA LEU A 256 19.12 35.32 34.69
C LEU A 256 18.60 36.67 34.20
N LEU A 257 17.35 36.76 33.77
CA LEU A 257 16.69 37.98 33.35
C LEU A 257 16.50 38.93 34.53
N SER A 258 16.09 38.44 35.70
CA SER A 258 15.91 39.27 36.90
C SER A 258 17.22 39.88 37.40
N LEU A 259 18.32 39.15 37.35
CA LEU A 259 19.65 39.67 37.68
C LEU A 259 20.13 40.76 36.70
N ARG A 260 19.68 40.67 35.42
CA ARG A 260 19.99 41.70 34.40
C ARG A 260 19.04 42.89 34.37
N VAL A 261 17.84 42.73 34.90
CA VAL A 261 16.85 43.84 34.98
C VAL A 261 17.38 45.07 35.71
N TYR A 262 18.35 44.88 36.63
CA TYR A 262 19.08 46.01 37.25
C TYR A 262 19.84 46.86 36.21
N GLN A 263 20.02 46.38 34.99
CA GLN A 263 20.73 47.04 33.89
C GLN A 263 19.87 47.33 32.64
N ASN A 264 18.67 46.76 32.49
CA ASN A 264 17.85 46.83 31.28
C ASN A 264 16.35 46.99 31.57
N SER A 265 15.62 47.60 30.64
CA SER A 265 14.19 47.91 30.76
C SER A 265 13.27 46.68 30.88
N LEU A 266 12.24 46.73 31.73
CA LEU A 266 11.18 45.71 31.95
C LEU A 266 10.54 45.10 30.68
N PRO A 267 10.32 45.83 29.56
CA PRO A 267 9.73 45.27 28.35
C PRO A 267 10.52 44.14 27.73
N ASN A 268 11.83 44.14 27.81
CA ASN A 268 12.67 43.08 27.26
C ASN A 268 12.52 41.77 28.03
N LEU A 269 12.24 41.79 29.34
CA LEU A 269 12.07 40.62 30.19
C LEU A 269 10.84 39.79 29.75
N ALA A 270 9.68 40.43 29.60
CA ALA A 270 8.44 39.77 29.15
C ALA A 270 8.61 39.16 27.75
N PHE A 271 9.27 39.91 26.85
CA PHE A 271 9.56 39.39 25.51
C PHE A 271 10.39 38.11 25.53
N TYR A 272 11.48 38.03 26.30
CA TYR A 272 12.33 36.85 26.35
C TYR A 272 11.63 35.64 26.97
N ILE A 273 10.76 35.83 27.96
CA ILE A 273 9.95 34.73 28.51
C ILE A 273 9.03 34.15 27.44
N ILE A 274 8.38 34.98 26.65
CA ILE A 274 7.48 34.54 25.57
C ILE A 274 8.26 33.88 24.44
N LEU A 275 9.39 34.47 24.05
CA LEU A 275 10.28 33.89 23.04
C LEU A 275 10.78 32.51 23.47
N PHE A 276 11.19 32.34 24.73
CA PHE A 276 11.60 31.06 25.27
C PHE A 276 10.49 30.01 25.20
N ASN A 277 9.28 30.34 25.68
CA ASN A 277 8.14 29.45 25.64
C ASN A 277 7.80 29.03 24.20
N PHE A 278 7.87 29.95 23.27
CA PHE A 278 7.61 29.67 21.85
C PHE A 278 8.70 28.76 21.27
N LEU A 279 9.97 28.99 21.51
CA LEU A 279 11.06 28.16 21.08
C LEU A 279 10.98 26.75 21.67
N MET A 280 10.65 26.62 22.95
CA MET A 280 10.50 25.33 23.61
C MET A 280 9.29 24.56 23.08
N SER A 281 8.17 25.24 22.75
CA SER A 281 7.02 24.61 22.11
C SER A 281 7.35 24.05 20.72
N GLN A 282 8.16 24.77 19.93
CA GLN A 282 8.65 24.27 18.64
C GLN A 282 9.58 23.06 18.82
N GLY A 283 10.46 23.07 19.83
CA GLY A 283 11.29 21.94 20.18
C GLY A 283 10.49 20.66 20.53
N GLN A 284 9.46 20.81 21.36
CA GLN A 284 8.53 19.72 21.70
C GLN A 284 7.78 19.21 20.47
N ARG A 285 7.31 20.12 19.61
CA ARG A 285 6.67 19.74 18.34
C ARG A 285 7.59 18.94 17.45
N MET A 286 8.86 19.35 17.33
CA MET A 286 9.86 18.60 16.58
C MET A 286 10.08 17.18 17.15
N GLU A 287 10.15 17.05 18.47
CA GLU A 287 10.27 15.75 19.14
C GLU A 287 9.11 14.83 18.78
N LEU A 288 7.87 15.29 18.91
CA LEU A 288 6.66 14.52 18.56
C LEU A 288 6.66 14.09 17.09
N LEU A 289 6.96 15.03 16.17
CA LEU A 289 7.03 14.74 14.74
C LEU A 289 8.11 13.69 14.44
N PHE A 290 9.26 13.80 15.08
CA PHE A 290 10.35 12.88 14.90
C PHE A 290 10.02 11.48 15.43
N GLN A 291 9.33 11.37 16.57
CA GLN A 291 8.81 10.11 17.09
C GLN A 291 7.81 9.48 16.11
N GLN A 292 6.86 10.25 15.56
CA GLN A 292 5.88 9.78 14.59
C GLN A 292 6.53 9.28 13.28
N ILE A 293 7.53 10.01 12.77
CA ILE A 293 8.32 9.59 11.59
C ILE A 293 9.02 8.26 11.85
N ASN A 294 9.60 8.08 13.04
CA ASN A 294 10.29 6.84 13.38
C ASN A 294 9.33 5.65 13.60
N ARG A 295 8.16 5.86 14.21
CA ARG A 295 7.13 4.81 14.36
C ARG A 295 6.70 4.26 13.01
N ASN A 296 6.59 5.11 12.00
CA ASN A 296 6.16 4.73 10.66
C ASN A 296 7.28 4.18 9.77
N ARG A 297 8.50 3.99 10.29
CA ARG A 297 9.63 3.49 9.48
C ARG A 297 9.36 2.12 8.86
N ILE A 298 8.64 1.23 9.54
CA ILE A 298 8.31 -0.10 9.05
C ILE A 298 7.42 -0.02 7.81
N CYS A 299 6.51 0.97 7.73
CA CYS A 299 5.64 1.15 6.57
C CYS A 299 6.46 1.36 5.28
N PHE A 300 7.54 2.14 5.34
CA PHE A 300 8.44 2.36 4.20
C PHE A 300 9.19 1.08 3.80
N SER A 301 9.58 0.24 4.77
CA SER A 301 10.18 -1.06 4.48
C SER A 301 9.20 -1.98 3.79
N ASN A 302 7.96 -2.09 4.30
CA ASN A 302 6.93 -2.94 3.73
C ASN A 302 6.58 -2.55 2.29
N ILE A 303 6.44 -1.25 2.01
CA ILE A 303 6.20 -0.75 0.64
C ILE A 303 7.41 -1.00 -0.25
N SER A 304 8.64 -0.81 0.28
CA SER A 304 9.86 -1.14 -0.46
C SER A 304 9.93 -2.61 -0.83
N ASP A 305 9.52 -3.52 0.07
CA ASP A 305 9.46 -4.96 -0.20
C ASP A 305 8.51 -5.27 -1.36
N ILE A 306 7.34 -4.61 -1.42
CA ILE A 306 6.38 -4.78 -2.52
C ILE A 306 6.93 -4.21 -3.83
N ARG A 307 7.52 -3.01 -3.82
CA ARG A 307 8.11 -2.39 -5.01
C ARG A 307 9.28 -3.18 -5.59
N ASN A 308 10.00 -3.90 -4.75
CA ASN A 308 11.16 -4.70 -5.13
C ASN A 308 10.83 -6.19 -5.29
N LEU A 309 9.56 -6.55 -5.45
CA LEU A 309 9.19 -7.91 -5.81
C LEU A 309 9.91 -8.31 -7.10
N PRO A 310 10.42 -9.55 -7.19
CA PRO A 310 11.10 -10.01 -8.38
C PRO A 310 10.13 -10.00 -9.56
N ALA A 311 10.39 -9.13 -10.53
CA ALA A 311 9.59 -9.06 -11.74
C ALA A 311 9.94 -10.20 -12.69
N LEU A 312 8.96 -10.66 -13.43
CA LEU A 312 9.13 -11.51 -14.59
C LEU A 312 9.71 -10.63 -15.72
N HIS A 313 10.99 -10.79 -15.99
CA HIS A 313 11.72 -9.98 -16.95
C HIS A 313 11.76 -10.70 -18.30
N GLY A 314 10.85 -10.35 -19.18
CA GLY A 314 10.97 -10.64 -20.59
C GLY A 314 10.50 -9.44 -21.37
N ASP A 315 11.28 -9.00 -22.34
CA ASP A 315 10.96 -7.82 -23.18
C ASP A 315 10.40 -8.25 -24.55
N LYS A 316 10.47 -9.55 -24.88
CA LYS A 316 10.00 -10.04 -26.16
C LYS A 316 8.46 -10.06 -26.19
N LEU A 317 7.90 -9.51 -27.25
CA LEU A 317 6.48 -9.60 -27.51
C LEU A 317 6.15 -10.95 -28.18
N ILE A 318 5.05 -11.56 -27.76
CA ILE A 318 4.50 -12.75 -28.39
C ILE A 318 3.19 -12.37 -29.08
N LEU A 319 3.10 -12.66 -30.36
CA LEU A 319 1.91 -12.38 -31.17
C LEU A 319 1.00 -13.60 -31.34
N ASP A 320 1.58 -14.80 -31.31
CA ASP A 320 0.86 -16.06 -31.47
C ASP A 320 1.65 -17.19 -30.80
N ILE A 321 0.96 -18.14 -30.16
CA ILE A 321 1.56 -19.33 -29.55
C ILE A 321 1.36 -20.50 -30.50
N THR A 322 2.42 -20.88 -31.20
CA THR A 322 2.41 -21.99 -32.17
C THR A 322 2.87 -23.32 -31.59
N SER A 323 3.72 -23.27 -30.55
CA SER A 323 4.21 -24.49 -29.88
C SER A 323 4.52 -24.23 -28.41
N ILE A 324 4.29 -25.22 -27.58
CA ILE A 324 4.63 -25.27 -26.16
C ILE A 324 5.42 -26.54 -25.92
N GLU A 325 6.60 -26.42 -25.30
CA GLU A 325 7.42 -27.58 -24.96
C GLU A 325 7.88 -27.49 -23.50
N LEU A 326 7.54 -28.49 -22.73
CA LEU A 326 8.03 -28.73 -21.38
C LEU A 326 9.15 -29.75 -21.45
N LYS A 327 10.36 -29.39 -21.04
CA LYS A 327 11.54 -30.29 -21.07
C LYS A 327 11.95 -30.64 -19.65
N ASP A 328 11.76 -31.91 -19.30
CA ASP A 328 12.26 -32.50 -18.06
C ASP A 328 11.85 -31.73 -16.79
N ILE A 329 10.60 -31.30 -16.73
CA ILE A 329 10.07 -30.46 -15.66
C ILE A 329 9.93 -31.27 -14.37
N SER A 330 10.60 -30.79 -13.30
CA SER A 330 10.30 -31.21 -11.94
C SER A 330 9.85 -30.00 -11.12
N PHE A 331 8.87 -30.20 -10.24
CA PHE A 331 8.31 -29.13 -9.43
C PHE A 331 7.85 -29.62 -8.06
N SER A 332 8.20 -28.85 -7.00
CA SER A 332 7.66 -28.97 -5.64
C SER A 332 7.18 -27.61 -5.14
N TYR A 333 6.08 -27.60 -4.37
CA TYR A 333 5.65 -26.38 -3.67
C TYR A 333 6.63 -26.04 -2.53
N PRO A 334 6.83 -24.75 -2.20
CA PRO A 334 7.80 -24.30 -1.18
C PRO A 334 7.64 -24.99 0.17
N ASP A 335 6.40 -25.32 0.56
CA ASP A 335 6.08 -25.91 1.86
C ASP A 335 5.99 -27.44 1.84
N LYS A 336 6.30 -28.09 0.72
CA LYS A 336 6.22 -29.55 0.54
C LYS A 336 7.55 -30.12 0.07
N SER A 337 8.02 -31.14 0.77
CA SER A 337 9.26 -31.85 0.44
C SER A 337 9.12 -32.83 -0.74
N LYS A 338 7.89 -33.12 -1.16
CA LYS A 338 7.62 -34.09 -2.25
C LYS A 338 7.38 -33.35 -3.56
N ASN A 339 8.08 -33.77 -4.62
CA ASN A 339 7.82 -33.30 -5.96
C ASN A 339 6.41 -33.67 -6.40
N VAL A 340 5.69 -32.70 -6.97
CA VAL A 340 4.37 -32.88 -7.59
C VAL A 340 4.52 -33.30 -9.06
N LEU A 341 5.51 -32.73 -9.74
CA LEU A 341 5.91 -33.17 -11.08
C LEU A 341 7.34 -33.70 -11.00
N ASN A 342 7.59 -34.83 -11.65
CA ASN A 342 8.90 -35.49 -11.72
C ASN A 342 9.26 -35.78 -13.17
N HIS A 343 10.31 -35.14 -13.69
CA HIS A 343 10.85 -35.35 -15.03
C HIS A 343 9.77 -35.37 -16.13
N PHE A 344 8.77 -34.48 -15.97
CA PHE A 344 7.62 -34.40 -16.87
C PHE A 344 8.00 -33.67 -18.16
N SER A 345 7.76 -34.31 -19.31
CA SER A 345 8.01 -33.72 -20.61
C SER A 345 6.74 -33.76 -21.46
N LEU A 346 6.46 -32.67 -22.17
CA LEU A 346 5.27 -32.51 -22.99
C LEU A 346 5.57 -31.58 -24.16
N LYS A 347 5.09 -31.93 -25.34
CA LYS A 347 5.11 -31.06 -26.50
C LYS A 347 3.72 -30.89 -27.07
N LEU A 348 3.31 -29.63 -27.26
CA LEU A 348 2.03 -29.25 -27.83
C LEU A 348 2.27 -28.36 -29.04
N LEU A 349 1.46 -28.54 -30.05
CA LEU A 349 1.50 -27.80 -31.29
C LEU A 349 0.13 -27.14 -31.56
N LYS A 350 0.12 -26.10 -32.32
CA LYS A 350 -1.10 -25.46 -32.81
C LYS A 350 -1.98 -26.52 -33.49
N GLY A 351 -3.26 -26.58 -33.11
CA GLY A 351 -4.20 -27.63 -33.50
C GLY A 351 -4.34 -28.80 -32.50
N ASP A 352 -3.49 -28.86 -31.44
CA ASP A 352 -3.66 -29.87 -30.40
C ASP A 352 -4.88 -29.55 -29.52
N PHE A 353 -5.81 -30.52 -29.46
CA PHE A 353 -6.91 -30.55 -28.51
C PHE A 353 -6.67 -31.71 -27.52
N ALA A 354 -6.12 -31.37 -26.36
CA ALA A 354 -5.56 -32.35 -25.44
C ALA A 354 -6.38 -32.50 -24.15
N LEU A 355 -6.65 -33.73 -23.75
CA LEU A 355 -7.21 -34.08 -22.46
C LEU A 355 -6.09 -34.37 -21.45
N VAL A 356 -6.11 -33.70 -20.30
CA VAL A 356 -5.18 -33.95 -19.19
C VAL A 356 -5.84 -34.91 -18.19
N LYS A 357 -5.36 -36.17 -18.15
CA LYS A 357 -5.87 -37.22 -17.28
C LYS A 357 -4.96 -37.50 -16.10
N GLY A 358 -5.54 -37.89 -14.98
CA GLY A 358 -4.81 -38.34 -13.78
C GLY A 358 -5.67 -38.27 -12.52
N THR A 359 -5.24 -38.94 -11.47
CA THR A 359 -5.92 -38.93 -10.17
C THR A 359 -5.87 -37.53 -9.51
N ASN A 360 -6.75 -37.31 -8.54
CA ASN A 360 -6.72 -36.04 -7.80
C ASN A 360 -5.40 -35.88 -7.06
N GLY A 361 -4.84 -34.67 -7.08
CA GLY A 361 -3.57 -34.38 -6.44
C GLY A 361 -2.31 -34.77 -7.20
N ILE A 362 -2.42 -35.37 -8.41
CA ILE A 362 -1.27 -35.83 -9.21
C ILE A 362 -0.45 -34.65 -9.79
N GLY A 363 -1.03 -33.46 -9.95
CA GLY A 363 -0.33 -32.31 -10.50
C GLY A 363 -0.97 -31.63 -11.72
N LYS A 364 -2.21 -32.01 -12.10
CA LYS A 364 -2.91 -31.43 -13.27
C LYS A 364 -3.00 -29.89 -13.21
N THR A 365 -3.56 -29.35 -12.14
CA THR A 365 -3.64 -27.89 -11.92
C THR A 365 -2.25 -27.25 -11.76
N THR A 366 -1.27 -28.00 -11.22
CA THR A 366 0.13 -27.54 -11.15
C THR A 366 0.74 -27.37 -12.53
N LEU A 367 0.46 -28.26 -13.48
CA LEU A 367 0.84 -28.10 -14.88
C LEU A 367 0.31 -26.79 -15.46
N PHE A 368 -0.98 -26.48 -15.25
CA PHE A 368 -1.57 -25.22 -15.72
C PHE A 368 -0.92 -24.00 -15.06
N ARG A 369 -0.64 -24.05 -13.77
CA ARG A 369 0.04 -22.95 -13.07
C ARG A 369 1.46 -22.70 -13.58
N ILE A 370 2.16 -23.76 -14.02
CA ILE A 370 3.49 -23.62 -14.67
C ILE A 370 3.33 -23.01 -16.06
N LEU A 371 2.36 -23.47 -16.86
CA LEU A 371 2.05 -22.90 -18.17
C LEU A 371 1.61 -21.44 -18.07
N LEU A 372 0.92 -21.05 -17.03
CA LEU A 372 0.55 -19.67 -16.74
C LEU A 372 1.69 -18.84 -16.13
N ASN A 373 2.90 -19.37 -16.04
CA ASN A 373 4.05 -18.72 -15.40
C ASN A 373 3.78 -18.21 -13.97
N GLN A 374 2.79 -18.80 -13.28
CA GLN A 374 2.51 -18.49 -11.86
C GLN A 374 3.57 -19.09 -10.93
N TYR A 375 4.17 -20.22 -11.36
CA TYR A 375 5.25 -20.89 -10.69
C TYR A 375 6.33 -21.28 -11.70
N SER A 376 7.59 -21.06 -11.36
CA SER A 376 8.72 -21.60 -12.11
C SER A 376 9.00 -23.04 -11.70
N PRO A 377 9.35 -23.93 -12.63
CA PRO A 377 9.77 -25.28 -12.30
C PRO A 377 11.03 -25.27 -11.42
N THR A 378 11.20 -26.31 -10.59
CA THR A 378 12.40 -26.52 -9.77
C THR A 378 13.59 -26.94 -10.64
N SER A 379 13.33 -27.74 -11.69
CA SER A 379 14.28 -28.09 -12.73
C SER A 379 13.58 -28.29 -14.06
N GLY A 380 14.33 -28.24 -15.16
CA GLY A 380 13.80 -28.28 -16.52
C GLY A 380 13.48 -26.91 -17.09
N GLU A 381 12.91 -26.85 -18.27
CA GLU A 381 12.63 -25.62 -19.00
C GLU A 381 11.24 -25.62 -19.65
N VAL A 382 10.58 -24.47 -19.64
CA VAL A 382 9.34 -24.22 -20.39
C VAL A 382 9.68 -23.38 -21.61
N LEU A 383 9.39 -23.90 -22.79
CA LEU A 383 9.64 -23.23 -24.06
C LEU A 383 8.32 -22.90 -24.74
N ILE A 384 8.20 -21.68 -25.22
CA ILE A 384 7.12 -21.19 -26.07
C ILE A 384 7.75 -20.80 -27.40
N ASN A 385 7.26 -21.36 -28.51
CA ASN A 385 7.84 -21.13 -29.84
C ASN A 385 9.36 -21.35 -29.88
N ASN A 386 9.86 -22.41 -29.18
CA ASN A 386 11.27 -22.78 -29.01
C ASN A 386 12.13 -21.78 -28.20
N GLU A 387 11.55 -20.77 -27.59
CA GLU A 387 12.25 -19.85 -26.69
C GLU A 387 11.76 -19.99 -25.25
N LYS A 388 12.61 -19.65 -24.28
CA LYS A 388 12.23 -19.73 -22.85
C LYS A 388 11.05 -18.80 -22.54
N LEU A 389 10.08 -19.30 -21.78
CA LEU A 389 8.91 -18.53 -21.37
C LEU A 389 9.30 -17.22 -20.68
N ASP A 390 10.34 -17.22 -19.84
CA ASP A 390 10.82 -16.05 -19.11
C ASP A 390 11.42 -14.95 -20.01
N SER A 391 11.65 -15.23 -21.32
CA SER A 391 12.13 -14.21 -22.26
C SER A 391 11.02 -13.30 -22.80
N TYR A 392 9.76 -13.70 -22.61
CA TYR A 392 8.61 -12.95 -23.09
C TYR A 392 8.05 -11.98 -22.04
N SER A 393 7.49 -10.87 -22.52
CA SER A 393 6.68 -9.97 -21.70
C SER A 393 5.45 -10.72 -21.19
N ILE A 394 5.23 -10.69 -19.88
CA ILE A 394 4.13 -11.41 -19.24
C ILE A 394 2.76 -10.89 -19.73
N SER A 395 2.65 -9.60 -20.00
CA SER A 395 1.44 -8.99 -20.55
C SER A 395 1.12 -9.55 -21.93
N SER A 396 2.09 -9.55 -22.86
CA SER A 396 1.89 -10.09 -24.20
C SER A 396 1.63 -11.59 -24.20
N TYR A 397 2.17 -12.33 -23.22
CA TYR A 397 1.89 -13.75 -23.05
C TYR A 397 0.45 -14.00 -22.61
N TYR A 398 -0.04 -13.26 -21.61
CA TYR A 398 -1.43 -13.40 -21.13
C TYR A 398 -2.48 -12.92 -22.13
N GLU A 399 -2.15 -11.97 -22.99
CA GLU A 399 -3.03 -11.56 -24.10
C GLU A 399 -3.34 -12.71 -25.08
N ASN A 400 -2.47 -13.73 -25.14
CA ASN A 400 -2.62 -14.91 -25.99
C ASN A 400 -3.27 -16.10 -25.27
N ILE A 401 -3.74 -15.96 -24.02
CA ILE A 401 -4.24 -17.06 -23.21
C ILE A 401 -5.67 -16.80 -22.72
N ALA A 402 -6.55 -17.78 -22.91
CA ALA A 402 -7.81 -17.86 -22.17
C ALA A 402 -7.68 -18.99 -21.12
N TYR A 403 -7.70 -18.62 -19.85
CA TYR A 403 -7.72 -19.56 -18.74
C TYR A 403 -9.05 -19.50 -18.01
N ILE A 404 -9.67 -20.64 -17.81
CA ILE A 404 -10.93 -20.80 -17.09
C ILE A 404 -10.73 -21.87 -16.02
N SER A 405 -10.91 -21.49 -14.76
CA SER A 405 -10.77 -22.39 -13.62
C SER A 405 -12.08 -22.62 -12.89
N GLN A 406 -12.13 -23.70 -12.12
CA GLN A 406 -13.29 -24.08 -11.31
C GLN A 406 -13.69 -23.00 -10.29
N HIS A 407 -12.69 -22.34 -9.69
CA HIS A 407 -12.87 -21.35 -8.61
C HIS A 407 -12.39 -19.97 -9.03
N GLU A 408 -12.63 -19.59 -10.27
CA GLU A 408 -12.24 -18.27 -10.74
C GLU A 408 -13.14 -17.17 -10.12
N PRO A 409 -12.55 -16.10 -9.52
CA PRO A 409 -13.32 -14.98 -9.02
C PRO A 409 -13.93 -14.19 -10.19
N VAL A 410 -15.11 -13.64 -9.97
CA VAL A 410 -15.81 -12.80 -10.94
C VAL A 410 -15.78 -11.34 -10.47
N LEU A 411 -15.45 -10.41 -11.37
CA LEU A 411 -15.43 -8.98 -11.04
C LEU A 411 -16.84 -8.46 -10.75
N ASN A 412 -16.96 -7.64 -9.71
CA ASN A 412 -18.23 -7.00 -9.34
C ASN A 412 -18.48 -5.80 -10.27
N THR A 413 -19.14 -6.05 -11.41
CA THR A 413 -19.42 -5.06 -12.45
C THR A 413 -20.60 -5.53 -13.34
N SER A 414 -20.99 -4.76 -14.36
CA SER A 414 -21.94 -5.24 -15.36
C SER A 414 -21.31 -6.31 -16.25
N ILE A 415 -22.13 -7.28 -16.75
CA ILE A 415 -21.65 -8.33 -17.65
C ILE A 415 -20.97 -7.75 -18.90
N LYS A 416 -21.50 -6.65 -19.41
CA LYS A 416 -20.94 -5.94 -20.55
C LYS A 416 -19.56 -5.39 -20.25
N ASN A 417 -19.41 -4.64 -19.18
CA ASN A 417 -18.10 -4.10 -18.75
C ASN A 417 -17.10 -5.22 -18.46
N TYR A 418 -17.56 -6.31 -17.83
CA TYR A 418 -16.71 -7.48 -17.57
C TYR A 418 -16.12 -8.06 -18.86
N LEU A 419 -16.94 -8.25 -19.90
CA LEU A 419 -16.48 -8.80 -21.18
C LEU A 419 -15.63 -7.81 -21.97
N GLU A 420 -15.93 -6.51 -21.91
CA GLU A 420 -15.15 -5.45 -22.55
C GLU A 420 -13.74 -5.33 -21.90
N GLU A 421 -13.64 -5.37 -20.58
CA GLU A 421 -12.36 -5.26 -19.86
C GLU A 421 -11.47 -6.49 -20.06
N ILE A 422 -12.05 -7.69 -19.99
CA ILE A 422 -11.28 -8.95 -20.16
C ILE A 422 -10.73 -9.09 -21.58
N SER A 423 -11.48 -8.65 -22.60
CA SER A 423 -11.07 -8.86 -23.99
C SER A 423 -9.93 -7.96 -24.46
N HIS A 424 -9.49 -6.98 -23.66
CA HIS A 424 -8.49 -5.96 -24.02
C HIS A 424 -8.75 -5.22 -25.34
N THR A 425 -9.80 -5.59 -26.03
CA THR A 425 -10.29 -5.00 -27.27
C THR A 425 -11.72 -4.56 -27.06
N LYS A 426 -12.11 -3.44 -27.64
CA LYS A 426 -13.53 -3.04 -27.65
C LYS A 426 -14.31 -4.09 -28.44
N ILE A 427 -14.82 -5.12 -27.74
CA ILE A 427 -15.76 -6.06 -28.35
C ILE A 427 -16.94 -5.24 -28.87
N LYS A 428 -17.29 -5.43 -30.14
CA LYS A 428 -18.48 -4.80 -30.70
C LYS A 428 -19.70 -5.20 -29.85
N SER A 429 -20.50 -4.23 -29.48
CA SER A 429 -21.71 -4.45 -28.66
C SER A 429 -22.56 -5.62 -29.16
N ASP A 430 -22.65 -5.79 -30.49
CA ASP A 430 -23.39 -6.89 -31.13
C ASP A 430 -22.87 -8.28 -30.78
N ILE A 431 -21.56 -8.42 -30.49
CA ILE A 431 -20.97 -9.71 -30.07
C ILE A 431 -21.32 -9.98 -28.62
N VAL A 432 -21.25 -8.97 -27.75
CA VAL A 432 -21.65 -9.08 -26.34
C VAL A 432 -23.11 -9.50 -26.23
N ASP A 433 -24.01 -8.85 -27.00
CA ASP A 433 -25.44 -9.17 -27.01
C ASP A 433 -25.70 -10.60 -27.50
N LYS A 434 -24.93 -11.07 -28.50
CA LYS A 434 -24.99 -12.47 -28.96
C LYS A 434 -24.52 -13.47 -27.89
N ILE A 435 -23.45 -13.17 -27.15
CA ILE A 435 -22.96 -14.02 -26.05
C ILE A 435 -24.01 -14.09 -24.94
N ILE A 436 -24.56 -12.94 -24.52
CA ILE A 436 -25.58 -12.86 -23.48
C ILE A 436 -26.84 -13.67 -23.88
N SER A 437 -27.30 -13.53 -25.11
CA SER A 437 -28.48 -14.26 -25.60
C SER A 437 -28.21 -15.77 -25.70
N ARG A 438 -27.05 -16.17 -26.21
CA ARG A 438 -26.67 -17.60 -26.36
C ARG A 438 -26.58 -18.34 -25.04
N LEU A 439 -26.11 -17.67 -23.98
CA LEU A 439 -25.99 -18.23 -22.63
C LEU A 439 -27.22 -17.98 -21.75
N GLN A 440 -28.28 -17.39 -22.31
CA GLN A 440 -29.53 -17.06 -21.58
C GLN A 440 -29.22 -16.24 -20.30
N MET A 441 -28.41 -15.19 -20.43
CA MET A 441 -27.97 -14.33 -19.32
C MET A 441 -28.65 -12.96 -19.34
N SER A 442 -29.76 -12.80 -20.03
CA SER A 442 -30.50 -11.53 -20.19
C SER A 442 -30.96 -10.89 -18.87
N ASN A 443 -31.06 -11.70 -17.80
CA ASN A 443 -31.44 -11.24 -16.47
C ASN A 443 -30.22 -10.79 -15.62
N LEU A 444 -28.99 -11.02 -16.08
CA LEU A 444 -27.76 -10.69 -15.35
C LEU A 444 -27.23 -9.32 -15.80
N HIS A 445 -27.90 -8.23 -15.38
CA HIS A 445 -27.45 -6.88 -15.69
C HIS A 445 -26.20 -6.48 -14.89
N HIS A 446 -26.06 -6.97 -13.67
CA HIS A 446 -24.93 -6.74 -12.77
C HIS A 446 -24.43 -8.04 -12.20
N ILE A 447 -23.10 -8.22 -12.20
CA ILE A 447 -22.44 -9.41 -11.68
C ILE A 447 -21.95 -9.08 -10.28
N ASN A 448 -22.48 -9.79 -9.27
CA ASN A 448 -21.96 -9.78 -7.91
C ASN A 448 -21.66 -11.22 -7.52
N GLU A 449 -20.40 -11.55 -7.30
CA GLU A 449 -19.98 -12.93 -7.04
C GLU A 449 -20.76 -13.59 -5.90
N ASN A 450 -21.14 -12.84 -4.87
CA ASN A 450 -21.85 -13.36 -3.69
C ASN A 450 -23.35 -13.64 -3.96
N GLU A 451 -23.91 -13.08 -5.04
CA GLU A 451 -25.31 -13.20 -5.40
C GLU A 451 -25.55 -14.23 -6.52
N LEU A 452 -24.50 -14.63 -7.24
CA LEU A 452 -24.58 -15.60 -8.31
C LEU A 452 -24.74 -17.02 -7.79
N SER A 453 -25.68 -17.76 -8.33
CA SER A 453 -25.75 -19.21 -8.20
C SER A 453 -24.53 -19.88 -8.87
N GLY A 454 -24.21 -21.13 -8.48
CA GLY A 454 -23.10 -21.88 -9.09
C GLY A 454 -23.24 -21.98 -10.62
N GLY A 455 -24.45 -22.22 -11.14
CA GLY A 455 -24.72 -22.25 -12.57
C GLY A 455 -24.54 -20.91 -13.28
N GLU A 456 -24.95 -19.80 -12.66
CA GLU A 456 -24.75 -18.45 -13.22
C GLU A 456 -23.27 -18.06 -13.25
N LYS A 457 -22.48 -18.38 -12.20
CA LYS A 457 -21.03 -18.21 -12.21
C LYS A 457 -20.40 -18.94 -13.42
N LYS A 458 -20.80 -20.17 -13.68
CA LYS A 458 -20.29 -20.95 -14.83
C LYS A 458 -20.68 -20.31 -16.16
N LYS A 459 -21.90 -19.80 -16.30
CA LYS A 459 -22.30 -19.06 -17.51
C LYS A 459 -21.45 -17.81 -17.73
N VAL A 460 -21.11 -17.07 -16.66
CA VAL A 460 -20.18 -15.93 -16.74
C VAL A 460 -18.79 -16.37 -17.20
N LEU A 461 -18.26 -17.47 -16.67
CA LEU A 461 -16.96 -18.01 -17.11
C LEU A 461 -16.97 -18.48 -18.56
N LEU A 462 -18.07 -19.08 -19.02
CA LEU A 462 -18.24 -19.45 -20.43
C LEU A 462 -18.35 -18.21 -21.34
N SER A 463 -19.00 -17.15 -20.88
CA SER A 463 -19.05 -15.88 -21.63
C SER A 463 -17.67 -15.27 -21.81
N LYS A 464 -16.78 -15.39 -20.79
CA LYS A 464 -15.37 -15.01 -20.88
C LYS A 464 -14.65 -15.78 -22.01
N LEU A 465 -14.80 -17.13 -22.07
CA LEU A 465 -14.20 -17.91 -23.14
C LEU A 465 -14.63 -17.43 -24.51
N MET A 466 -15.95 -17.25 -24.72
CA MET A 466 -16.50 -16.78 -25.99
C MET A 466 -16.03 -15.36 -26.38
N ALA A 467 -15.72 -14.52 -25.39
CA ALA A 467 -15.19 -13.19 -25.63
C ALA A 467 -13.72 -13.18 -26.03
N LEU A 468 -12.94 -14.13 -25.50
CA LEU A 468 -11.49 -14.23 -25.72
C LEU A 468 -11.10 -15.10 -26.91
N GLU A 469 -11.94 -16.08 -27.28
CA GLU A 469 -11.57 -17.17 -28.19
C GLU A 469 -11.04 -16.73 -29.56
N GLU A 470 -11.45 -15.58 -30.07
CA GLU A 470 -10.97 -15.09 -31.36
C GLU A 470 -9.54 -14.53 -31.29
N ASN A 471 -9.14 -14.04 -30.12
CA ASN A 471 -7.90 -13.30 -29.92
C ASN A 471 -6.78 -14.11 -29.27
N VAL A 472 -7.05 -15.33 -28.79
CA VAL A 472 -6.10 -16.15 -28.04
C VAL A 472 -5.63 -17.36 -28.85
N SER A 473 -4.39 -17.77 -28.59
CA SER A 473 -3.77 -18.95 -29.20
C SER A 473 -3.77 -20.17 -28.28
N LEU A 474 -3.87 -19.96 -26.96
CA LEU A 474 -3.87 -21.00 -25.94
C LEU A 474 -5.13 -20.92 -25.08
N ILE A 475 -5.85 -22.03 -24.97
CA ILE A 475 -7.04 -22.16 -24.11
C ILE A 475 -6.77 -23.24 -23.07
N LEU A 476 -6.89 -22.87 -21.80
CA LEU A 476 -6.73 -23.76 -20.64
C LEU A 476 -8.06 -23.83 -19.88
N ILE A 477 -8.60 -25.04 -19.70
CA ILE A 477 -9.90 -25.26 -19.03
C ILE A 477 -9.68 -26.24 -17.87
N ASP A 478 -9.97 -25.82 -16.64
CA ASP A 478 -9.80 -26.61 -15.42
C ASP A 478 -11.15 -26.89 -14.74
N GLU A 479 -11.71 -28.09 -15.00
CA GLU A 479 -12.91 -28.64 -14.33
C GLU A 479 -14.16 -27.74 -14.35
N VAL A 480 -14.46 -27.10 -15.46
CA VAL A 480 -15.57 -26.14 -15.56
C VAL A 480 -16.94 -26.80 -15.67
N ASP A 481 -17.00 -28.04 -16.15
CA ASP A 481 -18.22 -28.77 -16.49
C ASP A 481 -18.96 -29.42 -15.32
N ALA A 482 -18.31 -29.54 -14.15
CA ALA A 482 -18.82 -30.32 -13.02
C ALA A 482 -20.17 -29.84 -12.43
N GLU A 483 -20.53 -28.56 -12.65
CA GLU A 483 -21.74 -27.95 -12.08
C GLU A 483 -22.68 -27.37 -13.15
N LEU A 484 -22.41 -27.66 -14.44
CA LEU A 484 -23.27 -27.24 -15.53
C LEU A 484 -24.50 -28.18 -15.66
N ASP A 485 -25.67 -27.59 -15.95
CA ASP A 485 -26.80 -28.38 -16.42
C ASP A 485 -26.47 -29.08 -17.75
N THR A 486 -27.18 -30.16 -18.05
CA THR A 486 -26.90 -31.01 -19.22
C THR A 486 -26.99 -30.22 -20.52
N GLU A 487 -27.97 -29.33 -20.67
CA GLU A 487 -28.16 -28.55 -21.91
C GLU A 487 -27.01 -27.55 -22.13
N THR A 488 -26.61 -26.82 -21.08
CA THR A 488 -25.49 -25.86 -21.14
C THR A 488 -24.16 -26.59 -21.38
N ARG A 489 -23.95 -27.76 -20.76
CA ARG A 489 -22.77 -28.58 -20.95
C ARG A 489 -22.66 -29.10 -22.39
N ASP A 490 -23.75 -29.61 -22.97
CA ASP A 490 -23.74 -30.12 -24.34
C ASP A 490 -23.49 -29.00 -25.37
N LYS A 491 -24.04 -27.83 -25.14
CA LYS A 491 -23.73 -26.62 -25.94
C LYS A 491 -22.27 -26.21 -25.82
N PHE A 492 -21.71 -26.29 -24.63
CA PHE A 492 -20.30 -25.99 -24.38
C PHE A 492 -19.37 -27.00 -25.09
N TYR A 493 -19.65 -28.32 -25.00
CA TYR A 493 -18.84 -29.33 -25.65
C TYR A 493 -18.92 -29.23 -27.18
N SER A 494 -20.09 -28.98 -27.73
CA SER A 494 -20.23 -28.72 -29.17
C SER A 494 -19.45 -27.50 -29.62
N HIS A 495 -19.42 -26.45 -28.79
CA HIS A 495 -18.65 -25.24 -29.06
C HIS A 495 -17.14 -25.51 -29.02
N LEU A 496 -16.63 -26.24 -28.02
CA LEU A 496 -15.22 -26.64 -27.94
C LEU A 496 -14.78 -27.52 -29.13
N ASN A 497 -15.61 -28.48 -29.53
CA ASN A 497 -15.33 -29.31 -30.71
C ASN A 497 -15.24 -28.47 -31.99
N ASN A 498 -16.12 -27.46 -32.13
CA ASN A 498 -16.08 -26.54 -33.26
C ASN A 498 -14.83 -25.63 -33.24
N LEU A 499 -14.38 -25.19 -32.06
CA LEU A 499 -13.11 -24.46 -31.94
C LEU A 499 -11.91 -25.35 -32.29
N ALA A 500 -11.88 -26.57 -31.77
CA ALA A 500 -10.82 -27.50 -32.04
C ALA A 500 -10.72 -27.91 -33.53
N SER A 501 -11.88 -27.97 -34.24
CA SER A 501 -11.92 -28.32 -35.67
C SER A 501 -11.23 -27.27 -36.56
N LYS A 502 -11.08 -26.03 -36.12
CA LYS A 502 -10.36 -24.95 -36.82
C LYS A 502 -8.84 -25.16 -36.84
N GLN A 503 -8.31 -25.97 -35.92
CA GLN A 503 -6.87 -26.29 -35.76
C GLN A 503 -5.94 -25.05 -35.66
N ASP A 504 -6.49 -23.93 -35.23
CA ASP A 504 -5.78 -22.65 -35.13
C ASP A 504 -5.35 -22.28 -33.69
N LYS A 505 -5.61 -23.18 -32.72
CA LYS A 505 -5.34 -22.98 -31.28
C LYS A 505 -4.77 -24.25 -30.62
N ILE A 506 -4.14 -24.05 -29.45
CA ILE A 506 -3.79 -25.11 -28.53
C ILE A 506 -4.85 -25.14 -27.43
N ILE A 507 -5.55 -26.23 -27.24
CA ILE A 507 -6.61 -26.36 -26.24
C ILE A 507 -6.28 -27.52 -25.28
N LEU A 508 -6.17 -27.21 -23.98
CA LEU A 508 -5.97 -28.21 -22.93
C LEU A 508 -7.16 -28.19 -21.98
N VAL A 509 -7.70 -29.37 -21.70
CA VAL A 509 -8.84 -29.56 -20.81
C VAL A 509 -8.48 -30.53 -19.70
N ILE A 510 -8.64 -30.13 -18.43
CA ILE A 510 -8.68 -31.01 -17.28
C ILE A 510 -10.15 -31.32 -17.00
N GLN A 511 -10.51 -32.62 -17.02
CA GLN A 511 -11.87 -33.07 -16.80
C GLN A 511 -11.91 -34.33 -15.94
N HIS A 512 -12.91 -34.41 -15.04
CA HIS A 512 -13.16 -35.59 -14.18
C HIS A 512 -14.23 -36.52 -14.72
N ASN A 513 -15.21 -35.97 -15.43
CA ASN A 513 -16.34 -36.72 -15.95
C ASN A 513 -16.03 -37.37 -17.31
N ASP A 514 -16.92 -38.24 -17.76
CA ASP A 514 -16.75 -38.95 -19.02
C ASP A 514 -16.70 -37.96 -20.19
N ALA A 515 -15.52 -37.84 -20.76
CA ALA A 515 -15.20 -36.89 -21.84
C ALA A 515 -15.53 -37.43 -23.23
N SER A 516 -16.40 -38.46 -23.33
CA SER A 516 -16.74 -39.17 -24.58
C SER A 516 -17.35 -38.27 -25.66
N GLN A 517 -17.90 -37.10 -25.28
CA GLN A 517 -18.50 -36.16 -26.23
C GLN A 517 -17.46 -35.19 -26.83
N LEU A 518 -16.23 -35.11 -26.31
CA LEU A 518 -15.17 -34.24 -26.81
C LEU A 518 -14.20 -35.04 -27.71
N ASN A 519 -13.91 -34.50 -28.88
CA ASN A 519 -13.08 -35.14 -29.91
C ASN A 519 -11.59 -34.81 -29.70
N PHE A 520 -11.01 -35.21 -28.57
CA PHE A 520 -9.59 -35.00 -28.31
C PHE A 520 -8.70 -35.72 -29.32
N ASN A 521 -7.69 -35.02 -29.84
CA ASN A 521 -6.66 -35.62 -30.69
C ASN A 521 -5.42 -36.04 -29.88
N LYS A 522 -5.33 -35.66 -28.59
CA LYS A 522 -4.22 -35.96 -27.71
C LYS A 522 -4.68 -36.25 -26.29
N THR A 523 -3.99 -37.18 -25.62
CA THR A 523 -4.22 -37.41 -24.17
C THR A 523 -2.89 -37.31 -23.44
N ILE A 524 -2.89 -36.55 -22.35
CA ILE A 524 -1.73 -36.35 -21.48
C ILE A 524 -2.03 -37.09 -20.18
N SER A 525 -1.21 -38.11 -19.86
CA SER A 525 -1.33 -38.89 -18.63
C SER A 525 -0.15 -38.62 -17.71
N PHE A 526 -0.41 -38.53 -16.40
CA PHE A 526 0.61 -38.33 -15.36
C PHE A 526 1.07 -39.64 -14.78
#